data_a971847aa58d6cbc6aca89d1b48ef82a
#
_entry.id   a971847aa58d6cbc6aca89d1b48ef82a
#
_cell.length_a   1.000
_cell.length_b   1.000
_cell.length_c   1.000
_cell.angle_alpha   90.00
_cell.angle_beta   90.00
_cell.angle_gamma   90.00
#
_symmetry.space_group_name_H-M   'P 1'
#
loop_
_entity.id
_entity.type
_entity.pdbx_description
1 polymer ?
#
loop_
_entity_poly.entity_id
_entity_poly.type
_entity_poly.pdbx_seq_one_letter_code
_entity_poly.pdbx_strand_id
1 'polypeptide(L)'
;MPHALRPRSAGIKIAGRNINNLRYADDTTLMAENEELKSCLTKVKKESEKAGLKLNQKTKIVASGLISPWQIDGEAMETETDFILWGSKITADGDCSHNIRRYFLLGRRAMTNLDSISKSTDITLLTKVHLVKAMIFPVAMYGCESWTIK
;
A
#
# COMPACT_ATOMS: atom_id res chain seq x y z
N MET A 1 -8.15 10.50 17.82
CA MET A 1 -9.05 10.22 16.69
C MET A 1 -10.31 9.56 17.23
N PRO A 2 -11.52 10.10 17.02
CA PRO A 2 -12.74 9.54 17.61
C PRO A 2 -13.08 8.17 17.00
N HIS A 3 -13.48 7.26 17.86
CA HIS A 3 -13.88 5.86 17.60
C HIS A 3 -15.14 5.72 16.70
N ALA A 4 -15.73 6.85 16.26
CA ALA A 4 -17.06 6.93 15.64
C ALA A 4 -17.13 6.61 14.12
N LEU A 5 -16.00 6.36 13.46
CA LEU A 5 -15.95 6.18 12.00
C LEU A 5 -16.02 4.71 11.55
N ARG A 6 -16.80 3.87 12.23
CA ARG A 6 -17.08 2.51 11.74
C ARG A 6 -18.50 2.42 11.17
N PRO A 7 -18.70 2.53 9.85
CA PRO A 7 -19.93 2.01 9.26
C PRO A 7 -19.92 0.49 9.45
N ARG A 8 -20.90 -0.02 10.17
CA ARG A 8 -20.95 -1.43 10.60
C ARG A 8 -21.21 -2.45 9.47
N SER A 9 -21.52 -2.01 8.26
CA SER A 9 -21.91 -2.87 7.14
C SER A 9 -21.01 -2.79 5.91
N ALA A 10 -20.33 -1.67 5.67
CA ALA A 10 -19.47 -1.49 4.50
C ALA A 10 -18.10 -2.15 4.69
N GLY A 11 -17.55 -2.75 3.64
CA GLY A 11 -16.22 -3.35 3.66
C GLY A 11 -16.08 -4.56 2.75
N ILE A 12 -14.86 -5.07 2.65
CA ILE A 12 -14.52 -6.28 1.90
C ILE A 12 -14.26 -7.42 2.89
N LYS A 13 -14.80 -8.60 2.63
CA LYS A 13 -14.54 -9.80 3.45
C LYS A 13 -13.22 -10.43 3.08
N ILE A 14 -12.25 -10.40 3.99
CA ILE A 14 -10.96 -11.06 3.85
C ILE A 14 -10.79 -12.05 5.00
N ALA A 15 -10.58 -13.32 4.67
CA ALA A 15 -10.44 -14.40 5.65
C ALA A 15 -11.54 -14.41 6.74
N GLY A 16 -12.82 -14.18 6.33
CA GLY A 16 -13.98 -14.16 7.22
C GLY A 16 -14.12 -12.88 8.06
N ARG A 17 -13.22 -11.92 7.94
CA ARG A 17 -13.29 -10.62 8.63
C ARG A 17 -13.71 -9.54 7.65
N ASN A 18 -14.59 -8.64 8.08
CA ASN A 18 -14.96 -7.47 7.29
C ASN A 18 -13.94 -6.34 7.51
N ILE A 19 -13.22 -5.98 6.46
CA ILE A 19 -12.23 -4.90 6.46
C ILE A 19 -12.77 -3.75 5.62
N ASN A 20 -12.98 -2.60 6.23
CA ASN A 20 -13.52 -1.42 5.57
C ASN A 20 -12.52 -0.26 5.48
N ASN A 21 -11.45 -0.29 6.24
CA ASN A 21 -10.39 0.71 6.16
C ASN A 21 -9.05 0.15 6.66
N LEU A 22 -7.97 0.71 6.10
CA LEU A 22 -6.60 0.58 6.59
C LEU A 22 -6.09 1.97 6.92
N ARG A 23 -5.43 2.12 8.07
CA ARG A 23 -4.92 3.42 8.52
C ARG A 23 -3.49 3.30 8.99
N TYR A 24 -2.69 4.25 8.56
CA TYR A 24 -1.31 4.40 9.02
C TYR A 24 -0.98 5.90 9.06
N ALA A 25 -0.72 6.43 10.25
CA ALA A 25 -0.53 7.85 10.47
C ALA A 25 -1.68 8.69 9.88
N ASP A 26 -1.40 9.52 8.90
CA ASP A 26 -2.33 10.35 8.16
C ASP A 26 -2.94 9.66 6.93
N ASP A 27 -2.33 8.57 6.48
CA ASP A 27 -2.83 7.79 5.34
C ASP A 27 -4.02 6.91 5.74
N THR A 28 -5.10 7.01 5.00
CA THR A 28 -6.29 6.18 5.17
C THR A 28 -6.74 5.62 3.83
N THR A 29 -6.85 4.30 3.74
CA THR A 29 -7.45 3.61 2.61
C THR A 29 -8.83 3.10 3.01
N LEU A 30 -9.86 3.47 2.27
CA LEU A 30 -11.22 2.95 2.46
C LEU A 30 -11.44 1.80 1.48
N MET A 31 -12.12 0.76 1.95
CA MET A 31 -12.45 -0.42 1.16
C MET A 31 -13.95 -0.70 1.29
N ALA A 32 -14.63 -0.83 0.17
CA ALA A 32 -16.02 -1.25 0.11
C ALA A 32 -16.37 -1.74 -1.30
N GLU A 33 -17.51 -2.38 -1.42
CA GLU A 33 -18.09 -2.78 -2.71
C GLU A 33 -18.92 -1.63 -3.26
N ASN A 34 -18.71 -1.31 -4.56
CA ASN A 34 -19.53 -0.38 -5.35
C ASN A 34 -19.94 0.94 -4.64
N GLU A 35 -21.26 1.21 -4.62
CA GLU A 35 -21.87 2.45 -4.10
C GLU A 35 -21.62 2.69 -2.59
N GLU A 36 -21.29 1.65 -1.84
CA GLU A 36 -20.97 1.77 -0.42
C GLU A 36 -19.72 2.61 -0.19
N LEU A 37 -18.72 2.52 -1.09
CA LEU A 37 -17.49 3.29 -0.98
C LEU A 37 -17.77 4.79 -1.05
N LYS A 38 -18.67 5.22 -1.94
CA LYS A 38 -19.10 6.63 -2.07
C LYS A 38 -19.73 7.13 -0.78
N SER A 39 -20.66 6.34 -0.20
CA SER A 39 -21.29 6.67 1.07
C SER A 39 -20.27 6.76 2.22
N CYS A 40 -19.31 5.84 2.28
CA CYS A 40 -18.24 5.85 3.27
C CYS A 40 -17.37 7.09 3.14
N LEU A 41 -16.94 7.43 1.93
CA LEU A 41 -16.08 8.57 1.66
C LEU A 41 -16.78 9.90 2.02
N THR A 42 -18.05 10.06 1.66
CA THR A 42 -18.84 11.24 2.02
C THR A 42 -18.99 11.39 3.55
N LYS A 43 -19.20 10.28 4.27
CA LYS A 43 -19.25 10.30 5.73
C LYS A 43 -17.90 10.68 6.35
N VAL A 44 -16.80 10.08 5.86
CA VAL A 44 -15.44 10.40 6.32
C VAL A 44 -15.13 11.88 6.09
N LYS A 45 -15.46 12.41 4.92
CA LYS A 45 -15.27 13.83 4.59
C LYS A 45 -16.02 14.71 5.59
N LYS A 46 -17.31 14.48 5.78
CA LYS A 46 -18.16 15.27 6.70
C LYS A 46 -17.66 15.23 8.16
N GLU A 47 -17.23 14.06 8.64
CA GLU A 47 -16.69 13.94 9.99
C GLU A 47 -15.30 14.56 10.14
N SER A 48 -14.47 14.49 9.11
CA SER A 48 -13.16 15.15 9.09
C SER A 48 -13.30 16.68 9.11
N GLU A 49 -14.22 17.22 8.35
CA GLU A 49 -14.52 18.67 8.33
C GLU A 49 -14.99 19.18 9.69
N LYS A 50 -15.82 18.42 10.39
CA LYS A 50 -16.23 18.75 11.78
C LYS A 50 -15.05 18.80 12.75
N ALA A 51 -14.01 18.00 12.49
CA ALA A 51 -12.77 17.99 13.26
C ALA A 51 -11.75 19.03 12.77
N GLY A 52 -12.11 19.89 11.81
CA GLY A 52 -11.21 20.88 11.21
C GLY A 52 -10.18 20.29 10.23
N LEU A 53 -10.35 19.04 9.81
CA LEU A 53 -9.48 18.37 8.86
C LEU A 53 -10.09 18.41 7.46
N LYS A 54 -9.29 18.76 6.45
CA LYS A 54 -9.71 18.72 5.05
C LYS A 54 -9.24 17.42 4.39
N LEU A 55 -10.08 16.85 3.55
CA LEU A 55 -9.68 15.73 2.69
C LEU A 55 -8.63 16.22 1.69
N ASN A 56 -7.58 15.43 1.48
CA ASN A 56 -6.55 15.79 0.52
C ASN A 56 -7.13 15.70 -0.90
N GLN A 57 -6.91 16.72 -1.72
CA GLN A 57 -7.30 16.74 -3.16
C GLN A 57 -6.64 15.61 -3.98
N LYS A 58 -5.55 15.02 -3.46
CA LYS A 58 -4.87 13.85 -4.08
C LYS A 58 -5.51 12.51 -3.75
N THR A 59 -6.70 12.49 -3.16
CA THR A 59 -7.44 11.25 -2.90
C THR A 59 -7.80 10.61 -4.24
N LYS A 60 -7.42 9.34 -4.41
CA LYS A 60 -7.60 8.57 -5.65
C LYS A 60 -8.50 7.37 -5.41
N ILE A 61 -9.18 6.94 -6.46
CA ILE A 61 -10.02 5.74 -6.44
C ILE A 61 -9.36 4.67 -7.29
N VAL A 62 -9.25 3.46 -6.74
CA VAL A 62 -8.83 2.27 -7.49
C VAL A 62 -9.93 1.23 -7.42
N ALA A 63 -10.28 0.66 -8.55
CA ALA A 63 -11.27 -0.40 -8.64
C ALA A 63 -10.80 -1.54 -9.51
N SER A 64 -11.22 -2.73 -9.15
CA SER A 64 -10.97 -3.96 -9.92
C SER A 64 -11.92 -4.16 -11.11
N GLY A 65 -12.80 -3.19 -11.41
CA GLY A 65 -13.78 -3.25 -12.50
C GLY A 65 -14.12 -1.88 -13.06
N LEU A 66 -15.02 -1.86 -14.03
CA LEU A 66 -15.52 -0.61 -14.62
C LEU A 66 -16.33 0.16 -13.59
N ILE A 67 -15.89 1.36 -13.27
CA ILE A 67 -16.64 2.30 -12.43
C ILE A 67 -17.08 3.48 -13.29
N SER A 68 -18.32 3.90 -13.08
CA SER A 68 -18.79 5.21 -13.59
C SER A 68 -17.98 6.33 -12.93
N PRO A 69 -17.71 7.43 -13.66
CA PRO A 69 -17.00 8.57 -13.08
C PRO A 69 -17.71 9.06 -11.82
N TRP A 70 -17.00 9.11 -10.71
CA TRP A 70 -17.57 9.58 -9.46
C TRP A 70 -17.32 11.07 -9.30
N GLN A 71 -18.34 11.76 -8.84
CA GLN A 71 -18.23 13.15 -8.41
C GLN A 71 -18.55 13.23 -6.91
N ILE A 72 -17.71 13.91 -6.17
CA ILE A 72 -17.93 14.24 -4.77
C ILE A 72 -17.92 15.77 -4.66
N ASP A 73 -19.05 16.34 -4.26
CA ASP A 73 -19.27 17.79 -4.15
C ASP A 73 -18.97 18.55 -5.46
N GLY A 74 -19.28 17.95 -6.61
CA GLY A 74 -19.06 18.56 -7.93
C GLY A 74 -17.64 18.42 -8.49
N GLU A 75 -16.69 17.87 -7.73
CA GLU A 75 -15.37 17.55 -8.20
C GLU A 75 -15.32 16.11 -8.72
N ALA A 76 -14.83 15.91 -9.94
CA ALA A 76 -14.61 14.59 -10.51
C ALA A 76 -13.43 13.92 -9.81
N MET A 77 -13.65 12.72 -9.28
CA MET A 77 -12.59 11.92 -8.69
C MET A 77 -11.81 11.18 -9.77
N GLU A 78 -10.50 11.29 -9.73
CA GLU A 78 -9.62 10.54 -10.63
C GLU A 78 -9.66 9.05 -10.29
N THR A 79 -9.91 8.24 -11.32
CA THR A 79 -9.81 6.79 -11.21
C THR A 79 -8.44 6.37 -11.72
N GLU A 80 -7.68 5.69 -10.88
CA GLU A 80 -6.36 5.19 -11.18
C GLU A 80 -6.36 3.67 -11.28
N THR A 81 -5.45 3.14 -12.08
CA THR A 81 -5.26 1.68 -12.20
C THR A 81 -4.37 1.12 -11.10
N ASP A 82 -3.64 1.99 -10.44
CA ASP A 82 -2.70 1.63 -9.37
C ASP A 82 -2.46 2.79 -8.39
N PHE A 83 -1.98 2.46 -7.20
CA PHE A 83 -1.54 3.44 -6.21
C PHE A 83 -0.42 2.88 -5.34
N ILE A 84 0.30 3.76 -4.65
CA ILE A 84 1.36 3.37 -3.73
C ILE A 84 0.82 3.44 -2.31
N LEU A 85 0.81 2.31 -1.63
CA LEU A 85 0.48 2.18 -0.22
C LEU A 85 1.68 1.65 0.54
N TRP A 86 2.20 2.42 1.50
CA TRP A 86 3.36 2.06 2.33
C TRP A 86 4.58 1.58 1.53
N GLY A 87 4.83 2.26 0.41
CA GLY A 87 5.95 1.95 -0.47
C GLY A 87 5.74 0.76 -1.42
N SER A 88 4.61 0.08 -1.34
CA SER A 88 4.22 -0.99 -2.28
C SER A 88 3.23 -0.47 -3.30
N LYS A 89 3.44 -0.78 -4.56
CA LYS A 89 2.50 -0.48 -5.65
C LYS A 89 1.39 -1.53 -5.62
N ILE A 90 0.15 -1.07 -5.45
CA ILE A 90 -1.05 -1.89 -5.51
C ILE A 90 -1.75 -1.59 -6.83
N THR A 91 -2.04 -2.62 -7.58
CA THR A 91 -2.69 -2.55 -8.89
C THR A 91 -4.10 -3.13 -8.81
N ALA A 92 -5.00 -2.65 -9.64
CA ALA A 92 -6.39 -3.10 -9.69
C ALA A 92 -6.54 -4.59 -10.05
N ASP A 93 -5.58 -5.15 -10.81
CA ASP A 93 -5.53 -6.56 -11.21
C ASP A 93 -4.80 -7.47 -10.21
N GLY A 94 -4.21 -6.87 -9.14
CA GLY A 94 -3.44 -7.59 -8.13
C GLY A 94 -2.08 -8.10 -8.60
N ASP A 95 -1.53 -7.58 -9.72
CA ASP A 95 -0.20 -7.96 -10.20
C ASP A 95 0.92 -7.34 -9.34
N CYS A 96 1.71 -8.19 -8.71
CA CYS A 96 2.84 -7.81 -7.87
C CYS A 96 4.19 -7.81 -8.60
N SER A 97 4.24 -8.19 -9.88
CA SER A 97 5.48 -8.35 -10.65
C SER A 97 6.35 -7.10 -10.63
N HIS A 98 5.73 -5.93 -10.68
CA HIS A 98 6.43 -4.65 -10.62
C HIS A 98 7.14 -4.45 -9.27
N ASN A 99 6.48 -4.75 -8.16
CA ASN A 99 7.06 -4.64 -6.82
C ASN A 99 8.24 -5.61 -6.66
N ILE A 100 8.04 -6.86 -7.06
CA ILE A 100 9.06 -7.91 -6.99
C ILE A 100 10.32 -7.47 -7.75
N ARG A 101 10.17 -7.01 -9.01
CA ARG A 101 11.29 -6.52 -9.82
C ARG A 101 11.98 -5.33 -9.16
N ARG A 102 11.22 -4.37 -8.65
CA ARG A 102 11.77 -3.17 -7.98
C ARG A 102 12.62 -3.54 -6.78
N TYR A 103 12.10 -4.36 -5.87
CA TYR A 103 12.81 -4.73 -4.65
C TYR A 103 14.00 -5.65 -4.94
N PHE A 104 13.88 -6.51 -5.95
CA PHE A 104 15.00 -7.32 -6.40
C PHE A 104 16.16 -6.44 -6.95
N LEU A 105 15.83 -5.41 -7.73
CA LEU A 105 16.83 -4.44 -8.22
C LEU A 105 17.47 -3.64 -7.08
N LEU A 106 16.69 -3.24 -6.07
CA LEU A 106 17.22 -2.56 -4.88
C LEU A 106 18.14 -3.47 -4.09
N GLY A 107 17.77 -4.74 -3.89
CA GLY A 107 18.62 -5.74 -3.24
C GLY A 107 19.93 -5.96 -4.02
N ARG A 108 19.87 -6.06 -5.36
CA ARG A 108 21.06 -6.16 -6.23
C ARG A 108 21.96 -4.93 -6.07
N ARG A 109 21.38 -3.72 -6.05
CA ARG A 109 22.15 -2.47 -5.85
C ARG A 109 22.81 -2.44 -4.47
N ALA A 110 22.10 -2.84 -3.42
CA ALA A 110 22.65 -2.95 -2.08
C ALA A 110 23.81 -3.98 -2.03
N MET A 111 23.68 -5.12 -2.74
CA MET A 111 24.76 -6.11 -2.87
C MET A 111 25.98 -5.55 -3.57
N THR A 112 25.79 -4.76 -4.63
CA THR A 112 26.91 -4.10 -5.34
C THR A 112 27.67 -3.14 -4.41
N ASN A 113 26.98 -2.45 -3.51
CA ASN A 113 27.61 -1.57 -2.52
C ASN A 113 28.47 -2.35 -1.50
N LEU A 114 28.21 -3.65 -1.32
CA LEU A 114 28.99 -4.54 -0.45
C LEU A 114 30.08 -5.31 -1.22
N ASP A 115 30.33 -4.99 -2.49
CA ASP A 115 31.24 -5.76 -3.35
C ASP A 115 32.68 -5.83 -2.80
N SER A 116 33.20 -4.72 -2.25
CA SER A 116 34.50 -4.67 -1.60
C SER A 116 34.62 -5.62 -0.40
N ILE A 117 33.56 -5.68 0.42
CA ILE A 117 33.49 -6.59 1.58
C ILE A 117 33.33 -8.04 1.10
N SER A 118 32.49 -8.25 0.11
CA SER A 118 32.23 -9.57 -0.47
C SER A 118 33.49 -10.20 -1.05
N LYS A 119 34.34 -9.42 -1.69
CA LYS A 119 35.60 -9.85 -2.31
C LYS A 119 36.80 -9.92 -1.35
N SER A 120 36.70 -9.29 -0.17
CA SER A 120 37.78 -9.30 0.80
C SER A 120 38.08 -10.73 1.30
N THR A 121 39.37 -11.10 1.34
CA THR A 121 39.85 -12.36 1.89
C THR A 121 39.97 -12.34 3.41
N ASP A 122 40.05 -11.15 4.00
CA ASP A 122 40.23 -10.98 5.46
C ASP A 122 38.92 -11.14 6.25
N ILE A 123 37.77 -11.17 5.56
CA ILE A 123 36.45 -11.31 6.15
C ILE A 123 35.96 -12.75 5.99
N THR A 124 35.61 -13.36 7.10
CA THR A 124 35.12 -14.77 7.10
C THR A 124 33.82 -14.91 6.34
N LEU A 125 33.57 -16.09 5.77
CA LEU A 125 32.33 -16.37 5.05
C LEU A 125 31.10 -16.18 5.97
N LEU A 126 31.22 -16.55 7.23
CA LEU A 126 30.13 -16.40 8.21
C LEU A 126 29.73 -14.93 8.38
N THR A 127 30.73 -14.05 8.50
CA THR A 127 30.48 -12.60 8.61
C THR A 127 29.84 -12.05 7.34
N LYS A 128 30.29 -12.48 6.15
CA LYS A 128 29.67 -12.09 4.88
C LYS A 128 28.21 -12.51 4.80
N VAL A 129 27.88 -13.72 5.21
CA VAL A 129 26.49 -14.21 5.26
C VAL A 129 25.64 -13.40 6.23
N HIS A 130 26.18 -13.06 7.41
CA HIS A 130 25.47 -12.21 8.37
C HIS A 130 25.17 -10.80 7.81
N LEU A 131 26.14 -10.20 7.11
CA LEU A 131 25.95 -8.90 6.47
C LEU A 131 24.87 -8.94 5.38
N VAL A 132 24.88 -9.97 4.53
CA VAL A 132 23.82 -10.16 3.52
C VAL A 132 22.45 -10.31 4.17
N LYS A 133 22.32 -11.13 5.22
CA LYS A 133 21.05 -11.31 5.94
C LYS A 133 20.58 -10.02 6.62
N ALA A 134 21.49 -9.24 7.19
CA ALA A 134 21.14 -8.03 7.93
C ALA A 134 20.85 -6.82 7.02
N MET A 135 21.50 -6.73 5.85
CA MET A 135 21.44 -5.53 5.01
C MET A 135 20.70 -5.74 3.69
N ILE A 136 20.82 -6.90 3.06
CA ILE A 136 20.26 -7.16 1.74
C ILE A 136 18.84 -7.73 1.84
N PHE A 137 18.64 -8.73 2.70
CA PHE A 137 17.33 -9.40 2.83
C PHE A 137 16.21 -8.43 3.24
N PRO A 138 16.38 -7.51 4.23
CA PRO A 138 15.32 -6.56 4.56
C PRO A 138 14.93 -5.66 3.39
N VAL A 139 15.90 -5.29 2.54
CA VAL A 139 15.62 -4.48 1.35
C VAL A 139 14.92 -5.29 0.27
N ALA A 140 15.43 -6.48 -0.04
CA ALA A 140 14.90 -7.32 -1.11
C ALA A 140 13.52 -7.91 -0.79
N MET A 141 13.26 -8.20 0.48
CA MET A 141 12.04 -8.85 0.96
C MET A 141 11.02 -7.88 1.58
N TYR A 142 11.25 -6.57 1.45
CA TYR A 142 10.31 -5.58 1.98
C TYR A 142 8.94 -5.72 1.32
N GLY A 143 7.89 -5.89 2.14
CA GLY A 143 6.51 -6.03 1.67
C GLY A 143 6.20 -7.37 0.99
N CYS A 144 7.09 -8.37 1.09
CA CYS A 144 6.93 -9.68 0.42
C CYS A 144 5.70 -10.45 0.90
N GLU A 145 5.17 -10.15 2.07
CA GLU A 145 3.92 -10.71 2.61
C GLU A 145 2.69 -10.38 1.74
N SER A 146 2.77 -9.31 0.95
CA SER A 146 1.71 -8.89 0.02
C SER A 146 1.90 -9.44 -1.40
N TRP A 147 2.99 -10.16 -1.68
CA TRP A 147 3.27 -10.64 -3.04
C TRP A 147 2.47 -11.90 -3.35
N THR A 148 1.72 -11.84 -4.43
CA THR A 148 1.07 -13.01 -5.03
C THR A 148 1.88 -13.44 -6.24
N ILE A 149 2.34 -14.69 -6.23
CA ILE A 149 3.01 -15.29 -7.38
C ILE A 149 1.93 -16.07 -8.14
N LYS A 150 1.69 -15.66 -9.39
CA LYS A 150 0.79 -16.38 -10.30
C LYS A 150 1.56 -17.44 -11.07
#